data_9b5b965a54a9382e23e6ee1384d7c038
#
_entry.id   9b5b965a54a9382e23e6ee1384d7c038
#
_cell.length_a   1.000
_cell.length_b   1.000
_cell.length_c   1.000
_cell.angle_alpha   90.00
_cell.angle_beta   90.00
_cell.angle_gamma   90.00
#
_symmetry.space_group_name_H-M   'P 1'
#
loop_
_entity.id
_entity.type
_entity.pdbx_description
1 polymer ?
#
loop_
_entity_poly.entity_id
_entity_poly.type
_entity_poly.pdbx_seq_one_letter_code
_entity_poly.pdbx_strand_id
1 'polypeptide(L)'
;MTQLIILESVANQSLTIRLENSRYEIVLNTLNDDLLSISIFRNGINLVKGIRVMPYTLLLPKHLQLNYGNFYFNTPDDEYPHYERFIDNHRFYYIPAAEV
;
A
#
# COMPACT_ATOMS: atom_id res chain seq x y z
N MET A 1 -1.40 16.32 1.86
CA MET A 1 -2.65 15.68 2.32
C MET A 1 -2.61 14.20 2.00
N THR A 2 -2.88 13.36 3.00
CA THR A 2 -2.94 11.91 2.81
C THR A 2 -4.08 11.55 1.86
N GLN A 3 -3.81 10.68 0.90
CA GLN A 3 -4.77 10.31 -0.13
C GLN A 3 -5.22 8.86 0.04
N LEU A 4 -6.53 8.65 0.06
CA LEU A 4 -7.11 7.31 0.09
C LEU A 4 -7.01 6.67 -1.29
N ILE A 5 -6.49 5.44 -1.34
CA ILE A 5 -6.43 4.66 -2.57
C ILE A 5 -7.52 3.60 -2.49
N ILE A 6 -8.42 3.60 -3.48
CA ILE A 6 -9.55 2.66 -3.48
C ILE A 6 -9.08 1.30 -3.99
N LEU A 7 -9.33 0.28 -3.17
CA LEU A 7 -9.03 -1.12 -3.51
C LEU A 7 -10.33 -1.89 -3.69
N GLU A 8 -10.28 -2.95 -4.49
CA GLU A 8 -11.41 -3.86 -4.62
C GLU A 8 -11.32 -4.95 -3.57
N SER A 9 -12.46 -5.54 -3.18
CA SER A 9 -12.50 -6.63 -2.21
C SER A 9 -12.21 -7.97 -2.88
N VAL A 10 -11.01 -8.13 -3.43
CA VAL A 10 -10.56 -9.36 -4.06
C VAL A 10 -9.19 -9.75 -3.50
N ALA A 11 -8.94 -11.06 -3.42
CA ALA A 11 -7.76 -11.59 -2.75
C ALA A 11 -6.45 -11.18 -3.43
N ASN A 12 -6.45 -11.14 -4.76
CA ASN A 12 -5.26 -10.79 -5.54
C ASN A 12 -5.65 -9.70 -6.53
N GLN A 13 -4.89 -8.60 -6.55
CA GLN A 13 -5.18 -7.50 -7.45
C GLN A 13 -3.94 -6.68 -7.73
N SER A 14 -3.95 -5.98 -8.84
CA SER A 14 -2.93 -4.99 -9.14
C SER A 14 -3.61 -3.72 -9.64
N LEU A 15 -2.99 -2.59 -9.37
CA LEU A 15 -3.48 -1.30 -9.85
C LEU A 15 -2.31 -0.41 -10.23
N THR A 16 -2.57 0.50 -11.15
CA THR A 16 -1.62 1.53 -11.54
C THR A 16 -2.25 2.88 -11.26
N ILE A 17 -1.52 3.74 -10.55
CA ILE A 17 -2.03 5.05 -10.16
C ILE A 17 -0.89 6.06 -10.23
N ARG A 18 -1.23 7.29 -10.65
CA ARG A 18 -0.26 8.40 -10.67
C ARG A 18 -0.42 9.22 -9.39
N LEU A 19 0.70 9.35 -8.66
CA LEU A 19 0.75 10.10 -7.41
C LEU A 19 1.98 11.01 -7.46
N GLU A 20 1.76 12.33 -7.28
CA GLU A 20 2.84 13.32 -7.27
C GLU A 20 3.79 13.19 -8.47
N ASN A 21 3.23 13.07 -9.67
CA ASN A 21 3.99 12.96 -10.93
C ASN A 21 4.79 11.67 -11.11
N SER A 22 4.55 10.68 -10.26
CA SER A 22 5.13 9.34 -10.40
C SER A 22 4.04 8.33 -10.68
N ARG A 23 4.34 7.36 -11.53
CA ARG A 23 3.42 6.27 -11.81
C ARG A 23 3.77 5.10 -10.91
N TYR A 24 2.82 4.73 -10.06
CA TYR A 24 2.98 3.59 -9.16
C TYR A 24 2.18 2.40 -9.65
N GLU A 25 2.79 1.23 -9.64
CA GLU A 25 2.08 -0.03 -9.84
C GLU A 25 2.14 -0.79 -8.53
N ILE A 26 0.99 -1.21 -8.04
CA ILE A 26 0.87 -1.85 -6.75
C ILE A 26 0.22 -3.21 -6.94
N VAL A 27 0.88 -4.26 -6.46
CA VAL A 27 0.39 -5.64 -6.57
C VAL A 27 0.13 -6.17 -5.16
N LEU A 28 -1.09 -6.63 -4.92
CA LEU A 28 -1.51 -7.18 -3.64
C LEU A 28 -1.86 -8.65 -3.80
N ASN A 29 -1.30 -9.49 -2.94
CA ASN A 29 -1.57 -10.93 -2.93
C ASN A 29 -1.91 -11.39 -1.53
N THR A 30 -3.07 -12.04 -1.37
CA THR A 30 -3.48 -12.61 -0.09
C THR A 30 -3.03 -14.07 -0.05
N LEU A 31 -2.17 -14.40 0.91
CA LEU A 31 -1.63 -15.75 1.06
C LEU A 31 -2.42 -16.58 2.08
N ASN A 32 -2.96 -15.92 3.11
CA ASN A 32 -3.90 -16.51 4.07
C ASN A 32 -4.59 -15.36 4.82
N ASP A 33 -5.43 -15.69 5.81
CA ASP A 33 -6.24 -14.67 6.50
C ASP A 33 -5.42 -13.59 7.20
N ASP A 34 -4.19 -13.88 7.61
CA ASP A 34 -3.35 -12.94 8.33
C ASP A 34 -2.16 -12.46 7.50
N LEU A 35 -2.04 -12.90 6.25
CA LEU A 35 -0.85 -12.62 5.45
C LEU A 35 -1.23 -12.02 4.09
N LEU A 36 -1.14 -10.70 4.01
CA LEU A 36 -1.25 -9.94 2.78
C LEU A 36 0.15 -9.47 2.40
N SER A 37 0.57 -9.75 1.17
CA SER A 37 1.85 -9.25 0.66
C SER A 37 1.62 -8.16 -0.37
N ILE A 38 2.60 -7.25 -0.48
CA ILE A 38 2.52 -6.14 -1.42
C ILE A 38 3.85 -5.98 -2.15
N SER A 39 3.74 -5.67 -3.44
CA SER A 39 4.88 -5.26 -4.26
C SER A 39 4.57 -3.88 -4.81
N ILE A 40 5.55 -2.99 -4.81
CA ILE A 40 5.37 -1.61 -5.27
C ILE A 40 6.45 -1.28 -6.28
N PHE A 41 6.02 -0.77 -7.45
CA PHE A 41 6.89 -0.29 -8.51
C PHE A 41 6.65 1.21 -8.68
N ARG A 42 7.70 1.97 -8.93
CA ARG A 42 7.60 3.40 -9.24
C ARG A 42 8.30 3.66 -10.55
N ASN A 43 7.55 4.16 -11.54
CA ASN A 43 8.05 4.41 -12.90
C ASN A 43 8.76 3.20 -13.51
N GLY A 44 8.21 2.01 -13.25
CA GLY A 44 8.75 0.75 -13.78
C GLY A 44 9.86 0.12 -12.95
N ILE A 45 10.29 0.77 -11.87
CA ILE A 45 11.37 0.26 -11.01
C ILE A 45 10.76 -0.38 -9.77
N ASN A 46 11.12 -1.64 -9.51
CA ASN A 46 10.63 -2.34 -8.32
C ASN A 46 11.27 -1.76 -7.06
N LEU A 47 10.44 -1.29 -6.12
CA LEU A 47 10.91 -0.74 -4.86
C LEU A 47 10.89 -1.78 -3.75
N VAL A 48 9.80 -2.54 -3.64
CA VAL A 48 9.66 -3.65 -2.70
C VAL A 48 8.91 -4.77 -3.39
N LYS A 49 9.20 -6.01 -3.02
CA LYS A 49 8.59 -7.17 -3.67
C LYS A 49 8.15 -8.18 -2.63
N GLY A 50 6.83 -8.47 -2.61
CA GLY A 50 6.27 -9.51 -1.77
C GLY A 50 6.49 -9.33 -0.27
N ILE A 51 6.53 -8.08 0.20
CA ILE A 51 6.70 -7.84 1.65
C ILE A 51 5.36 -7.99 2.36
N ARG A 52 5.41 -8.42 3.61
CA ARG A 52 4.21 -8.54 4.44
C ARG A 52 3.68 -7.17 4.83
N VAL A 53 2.38 -6.99 4.69
CA VAL A 53 1.72 -5.74 5.10
C VAL A 53 1.32 -5.84 6.57
N MET A 54 1.76 -4.85 7.36
CA MET A 54 1.42 -4.72 8.77
C MET A 54 0.58 -3.46 8.96
N PRO A 55 -0.34 -3.43 9.94
CA PRO A 55 -1.15 -2.24 10.16
C PRO A 55 -0.27 -1.06 10.61
N TYR A 56 -0.60 0.14 10.12
CA TYR A 56 0.06 1.40 10.48
C TYR A 56 1.57 1.43 10.26
N THR A 57 2.12 0.54 9.43
CA THR A 57 3.55 0.49 9.15
C THR A 57 3.80 1.03 7.76
N LEU A 58 4.76 1.95 7.63
CA LEU A 58 5.16 2.48 6.33
C LEU A 58 5.76 1.36 5.49
N LEU A 59 5.31 1.25 4.24
CA LEU A 59 5.66 0.13 3.38
C LEU A 59 7.00 0.30 2.67
N LEU A 60 7.41 1.55 2.39
CA LEU A 60 8.68 1.81 1.73
C LEU A 60 9.76 2.10 2.76
N PRO A 61 10.94 1.45 2.68
CA PRO A 61 12.06 1.79 3.51
C PRO A 61 12.44 3.26 3.35
N LYS A 62 13.02 3.86 4.38
CA LYS A 62 13.31 5.28 4.41
C LYS A 62 14.16 5.74 3.21
N HIS A 63 15.13 4.95 2.81
CA HIS A 63 16.01 5.31 1.67
C HIS A 63 15.28 5.29 0.33
N LEU A 64 14.18 4.55 0.20
CA LEU A 64 13.36 4.52 -1.01
C LEU A 64 12.26 5.57 -0.99
N GLN A 65 11.95 6.10 0.18
CA GLN A 65 10.97 7.15 0.37
C GLN A 65 11.54 8.55 0.11
N LEU A 66 12.86 8.71 0.17
CA LEU A 66 13.52 10.01 0.08
C LEU A 66 13.09 10.78 -1.17
N ASN A 67 12.57 12.00 -0.97
CA ASN A 67 12.00 12.86 -2.03
C ASN A 67 10.70 12.32 -2.63
N TYR A 68 10.10 11.27 -2.03
CA TYR A 68 8.85 10.67 -2.47
C TYR A 68 7.95 10.43 -1.26
N GLY A 69 6.70 10.06 -1.52
CA GLY A 69 5.78 9.70 -0.47
C GLY A 69 5.94 8.24 -0.03
N ASN A 70 5.03 7.81 0.82
CA ASN A 70 5.01 6.44 1.30
C ASN A 70 3.56 5.95 1.40
N PHE A 71 3.37 4.70 1.79
CA PHE A 71 2.06 4.05 1.85
C PHE A 71 1.89 3.36 3.20
N TYR A 72 0.65 3.24 3.65
CA TYR A 72 0.33 2.45 4.83
C TYR A 72 -1.13 2.01 4.79
N PHE A 73 -1.46 0.98 5.58
CA PHE A 73 -2.84 0.55 5.81
C PHE A 73 -3.30 1.00 7.17
N ASN A 74 -4.53 1.53 7.22
CA ASN A 74 -5.21 1.92 8.44
C ASN A 74 -6.31 0.89 8.71
N THR A 75 -6.21 0.16 9.83
CA THR A 75 -7.17 -0.86 10.22
C THR A 75 -7.63 -0.62 11.65
N PRO A 76 -8.86 -1.00 12.02
CA PRO A 76 -9.29 -0.89 13.41
C PRO A 76 -8.58 -1.92 14.29
N ASP A 77 -8.26 -1.53 15.52
CA ASP A 77 -7.70 -2.41 16.55
C ASP A 77 -6.44 -3.17 16.10
N ASP A 78 -5.62 -2.54 15.24
CA ASP A 78 -4.38 -3.14 14.71
C ASP A 78 -4.59 -4.48 14.02
N GLU A 79 -5.75 -4.71 13.42
CA GLU A 79 -6.03 -5.90 12.62
C GLU A 79 -5.11 -5.98 11.41
N TYR A 80 -4.71 -7.19 11.03
CA TYR A 80 -3.95 -7.37 9.80
C TYR A 80 -4.85 -7.04 8.60
N PRO A 81 -4.36 -6.26 7.62
CA PRO A 81 -5.16 -5.92 6.44
C PRO A 81 -5.67 -7.15 5.71
N HIS A 82 -6.96 -7.17 5.41
CA HIS A 82 -7.62 -8.29 4.73
C HIS A 82 -8.49 -7.77 3.60
N TYR A 83 -8.45 -8.46 2.46
CA TYR A 83 -9.13 -8.00 1.25
C TYR A 83 -10.64 -7.88 1.40
N GLU A 84 -11.26 -8.71 2.23
CA GLU A 84 -12.71 -8.66 2.45
C GLU A 84 -13.15 -7.36 3.13
N ARG A 85 -12.22 -6.63 3.74
CA ARG A 85 -12.47 -5.37 4.44
C ARG A 85 -11.98 -4.14 3.69
N PHE A 86 -11.43 -4.30 2.49
CA PHE A 86 -10.83 -3.18 1.75
C PHE A 86 -11.83 -2.07 1.41
N ILE A 87 -13.09 -2.41 1.16
CA ILE A 87 -14.12 -1.41 0.88
C ILE A 87 -14.82 -0.93 2.15
N ASP A 88 -14.43 -1.44 3.29
CA ASP A 88 -15.08 -1.17 4.57
C ASP A 88 -14.14 -0.34 5.47
N ASN A 89 -13.39 -0.98 6.34
CA ASN A 89 -12.57 -0.29 7.34
C ASN A 89 -11.07 -0.60 7.27
N HIS A 90 -10.63 -1.44 6.35
CA HIS A 90 -9.20 -1.64 6.07
C HIS A 90 -8.83 -0.75 4.87
N ARG A 91 -8.26 0.43 5.13
CA ARG A 91 -8.04 1.46 4.11
C ARG A 91 -6.57 1.63 3.79
N PHE A 92 -6.29 1.84 2.51
CA PHE A 92 -4.93 2.01 2.00
C PHE A 92 -4.72 3.48 1.67
N TYR A 93 -3.63 4.05 2.21
CA TYR A 93 -3.35 5.48 2.06
C TYR A 93 -1.98 5.73 1.46
N TYR A 94 -1.87 6.82 0.71
CA TYR A 94 -0.61 7.40 0.25
C TYR A 94 -0.35 8.69 1.03
N ILE A 95 0.85 8.81 1.59
CA ILE A 95 1.29 10.02 2.29
C ILE A 95 2.21 10.79 1.36
N PRO A 96 1.86 12.04 0.98
CA PRO A 96 2.71 12.84 0.08
C PRO A 96 4.10 13.09 0.65
N ALA A 97 5.07 13.34 -0.22
CA ALA A 97 6.46 13.54 0.17
C ALA A 97 6.64 14.64 1.23
N ALA A 98 5.84 15.70 1.16
CA ALA A 98 5.95 16.82 2.10
C ALA A 98 5.42 16.47 3.51
N GLU A 99 4.69 15.37 3.66
CA GLU A 99 4.03 15.00 4.92
C GLU A 99 4.63 13.76 5.57
N VAL A 100 5.52 13.08 4.89
CA VAL A 100 6.13 11.84 5.40
C VAL A 100 7.25 12.15 6.39
#